data_93ba4f334c514a20635c649104e89634
#
_entry.id   93ba4f334c514a20635c649104e89634
#
_cell.length_a   1.000
_cell.length_b   1.000
_cell.length_c   1.000
_cell.angle_alpha   90.00
_cell.angle_beta   90.00
_cell.angle_gamma   90.00
#
_symmetry.space_group_name_H-M   'P 1'
#
loop_
_entity.id
_entity.type
_entity.pdbx_description
1 polymer ?
#
loop_
_entity_poly.entity_id
_entity_poly.type
_entity_poly.pdbx_seq_one_letter_code
_entity_poly.pdbx_strand_id
1 'polypeptide(L)'
;MIAAAVLSQLAVLSTTIYLHRTAAHRALLLPPAVAFFFRLPLWLTTGISTKEWVAVHRKHHAFTDEVGDPHSPYIEGFWPVQLGNIFYYIREARRAEVVQKYARDIKDDFWDRWFFNYGVAGFALGTTILCTLIGLWQGLLAAGIHAVTYVFVLSSSINGLCHHVGYKNFGNTATNLRLLALITGGEGLHNNHHGFPRSPKFSLRPSEIDPAWPIVKLLTVFKLARPYRTIERASLEFATHESEGGRQRA
;
A
#
# COMPACT_ATOMS: atom_id res chain seq x y z
N MET A 1 -20.38 -6.70 -10.65
CA MET A 1 -20.05 -5.74 -9.55
C MET A 1 -19.45 -6.45 -8.34
N ILE A 2 -20.09 -7.45 -7.71
CA ILE A 2 -19.56 -8.14 -6.50
C ILE A 2 -18.16 -8.73 -6.74
N ALA A 3 -17.95 -9.45 -7.85
CA ALA A 3 -16.64 -10.03 -8.18
C ALA A 3 -15.53 -8.96 -8.26
N ALA A 4 -15.78 -7.82 -8.90
CA ALA A 4 -14.82 -6.73 -8.98
C ALA A 4 -14.48 -6.14 -7.58
N ALA A 5 -15.49 -5.98 -6.72
CA ALA A 5 -15.28 -5.52 -5.34
C ALA A 5 -14.44 -6.52 -4.53
N VAL A 6 -14.75 -7.82 -4.64
CA VAL A 6 -13.96 -8.88 -3.97
C VAL A 6 -12.51 -8.89 -4.45
N LEU A 7 -12.27 -8.81 -5.77
CA LEU A 7 -10.92 -8.73 -6.33
C LEU A 7 -10.17 -7.49 -5.81
N SER A 8 -10.85 -6.33 -5.77
CA SER A 8 -10.23 -5.10 -5.30
C SER A 8 -9.86 -5.18 -3.82
N GLN A 9 -10.73 -5.74 -2.97
CA GLN A 9 -10.43 -5.92 -1.55
C GLN A 9 -9.34 -6.96 -1.31
N LEU A 10 -9.30 -8.03 -2.09
CA LEU A 10 -8.24 -9.03 -2.03
C LEU A 10 -6.87 -8.42 -2.41
N ALA A 11 -6.83 -7.64 -3.49
CA ALA A 11 -5.64 -6.91 -3.91
C ALA A 11 -5.19 -5.89 -2.84
N VAL A 12 -6.12 -5.10 -2.30
CA VAL A 12 -5.87 -4.11 -1.23
C VAL A 12 -5.29 -4.78 0.00
N LEU A 13 -5.94 -5.83 0.52
CA LEU A 13 -5.46 -6.55 1.71
C LEU A 13 -4.08 -7.18 1.49
N SER A 14 -3.84 -7.72 0.30
CA SER A 14 -2.54 -8.27 -0.05
C SER A 14 -1.47 -7.19 -0.18
N THR A 15 -1.81 -6.03 -0.76
CA THR A 15 -0.91 -4.87 -0.83
C THR A 15 -0.55 -4.37 0.56
N THR A 16 -1.55 -4.10 1.40
CA THR A 16 -1.31 -3.50 2.72
C THR A 16 -0.58 -4.44 3.67
N ILE A 17 -0.89 -5.74 3.67
CA ILE A 17 -0.26 -6.71 4.58
C ILE A 17 1.12 -7.14 4.07
N TYR A 18 1.23 -7.47 2.78
CA TYR A 18 2.49 -8.03 2.28
C TYR A 18 3.40 -6.95 1.69
N LEU A 19 3.00 -6.22 0.64
CA LEU A 19 3.91 -5.24 0.00
C LEU A 19 4.30 -4.14 0.97
N HIS A 20 3.32 -3.56 1.66
CA HIS A 20 3.51 -2.37 2.48
C HIS A 20 4.11 -2.72 3.86
N ARG A 21 3.34 -3.42 4.72
CA ARG A 21 3.77 -3.68 6.10
C ARG A 21 4.91 -4.68 6.18
N THR A 22 4.94 -5.71 5.29
CA THR A 22 5.97 -6.75 5.36
C THR A 22 7.20 -6.39 4.53
N ALA A 23 7.05 -6.23 3.22
CA ALA A 23 8.18 -6.10 2.30
C ALA A 23 8.83 -4.71 2.36
N ALA A 24 8.05 -3.61 2.32
CA ALA A 24 8.59 -2.27 2.31
C ALA A 24 9.13 -1.85 3.68
N HIS A 25 8.31 -1.91 4.72
CA HIS A 25 8.64 -1.33 6.03
C HIS A 25 9.16 -2.31 7.06
N ARG A 26 9.06 -3.63 6.80
CA ARG A 26 9.42 -4.67 7.77
C ARG A 26 8.72 -4.48 9.14
N ALA A 27 7.52 -3.90 9.09
CA ALA A 27 6.67 -3.71 10.25
C ALA A 27 6.04 -5.02 10.72
N LEU A 28 5.97 -6.00 9.80
CA LEU A 28 5.43 -7.33 10.01
C LEU A 28 6.37 -8.35 9.36
N LEU A 29 6.65 -9.43 10.06
CA LEU A 29 7.39 -10.57 9.52
C LEU A 29 6.41 -11.71 9.26
N LEU A 30 6.39 -12.21 8.03
CA LEU A 30 5.57 -13.34 7.60
C LEU A 30 6.48 -14.52 7.23
N PRO A 31 6.18 -15.76 7.68
CA PRO A 31 6.82 -16.96 7.14
C PRO A 31 6.58 -17.06 5.61
N PRO A 32 7.51 -17.69 4.86
CA PRO A 32 7.41 -17.76 3.39
C PRO A 32 6.08 -18.33 2.87
N ALA A 33 5.54 -19.36 3.52
CA ALA A 33 4.25 -19.93 3.16
C ALA A 33 3.09 -18.93 3.32
N VAL A 34 3.08 -18.16 4.41
CA VAL A 34 2.04 -17.12 4.62
C VAL A 34 2.23 -15.98 3.63
N ALA A 35 3.47 -15.55 3.38
CA ALA A 35 3.77 -14.53 2.37
C ALA A 35 3.27 -14.95 0.98
N PHE A 36 3.40 -16.23 0.61
CA PHE A 36 2.90 -16.77 -0.66
C PHE A 36 1.39 -16.54 -0.84
N PHE A 37 0.57 -16.74 0.21
CA PHE A 37 -0.88 -16.53 0.15
C PHE A 37 -1.29 -15.08 -0.12
N PHE A 38 -0.44 -14.11 0.19
CA PHE A 38 -0.66 -12.71 -0.18
C PHE A 38 -0.07 -12.36 -1.56
N ARG A 39 1.06 -12.97 -1.93
CA ARG A 39 1.72 -12.72 -3.22
C ARG A 39 0.94 -13.29 -4.40
N LEU A 40 0.35 -14.47 -4.23
CA LEU A 40 -0.44 -15.11 -5.28
C LEU A 40 -1.65 -14.25 -5.73
N PRO A 41 -2.52 -13.75 -4.85
CA PRO A 41 -3.56 -12.82 -5.24
C PRO A 41 -3.03 -11.54 -5.90
N LEU A 42 -1.96 -10.94 -5.40
CA LEU A 42 -1.33 -9.77 -6.01
C LEU A 42 -0.94 -10.04 -7.46
N TRP A 43 -0.26 -11.15 -7.70
CA TRP A 43 0.16 -11.53 -9.04
C TRP A 43 -1.03 -11.75 -9.98
N LEU A 44 -2.07 -12.46 -9.53
CA LEU A 44 -3.27 -12.76 -10.33
C LEU A 44 -4.16 -11.54 -10.57
N THR A 45 -4.16 -10.55 -9.67
CA THR A 45 -5.11 -9.43 -9.76
C THR A 45 -4.46 -8.12 -10.20
N THR A 46 -3.17 -7.92 -9.94
CA THR A 46 -2.49 -6.65 -10.22
C THR A 46 -1.24 -6.80 -11.10
N GLY A 47 -0.60 -7.97 -11.10
CA GLY A 47 0.68 -8.18 -11.75
C GLY A 47 1.85 -7.37 -11.17
N ILE A 48 1.71 -6.80 -9.97
CA ILE A 48 2.74 -5.95 -9.34
C ILE A 48 3.95 -6.79 -8.92
N SER A 49 5.15 -6.37 -9.32
CA SER A 49 6.42 -6.91 -8.83
C SER A 49 6.70 -6.39 -7.41
N THR A 50 6.96 -7.29 -6.46
CA THR A 50 7.32 -6.92 -5.08
C THR A 50 8.51 -5.97 -5.04
N LYS A 51 9.56 -6.27 -5.78
CA LYS A 51 10.82 -5.53 -5.78
C LYS A 51 10.68 -4.11 -6.30
N GLU A 52 9.96 -3.96 -7.42
CA GLU A 52 9.69 -2.66 -8.03
C GLU A 52 8.80 -1.80 -7.13
N TRP A 53 7.73 -2.38 -6.59
CA TRP A 53 6.81 -1.67 -5.70
C TRP A 53 7.51 -1.17 -4.44
N VAL A 54 8.31 -2.04 -3.80
CA VAL A 54 9.10 -1.69 -2.61
C VAL A 54 10.08 -0.56 -2.93
N ALA A 55 10.73 -0.61 -4.09
CA ALA A 55 11.69 0.42 -4.49
C ALA A 55 11.04 1.80 -4.64
N VAL A 56 9.93 1.86 -5.37
CA VAL A 56 9.18 3.12 -5.57
C VAL A 56 8.65 3.65 -4.25
N HIS A 57 8.04 2.80 -3.43
CA HIS A 57 7.47 3.18 -2.15
C HIS A 57 8.52 3.67 -1.14
N ARG A 58 9.67 2.98 -1.03
CA ARG A 58 10.76 3.44 -0.16
C ARG A 58 11.41 4.72 -0.67
N LYS A 59 11.46 4.94 -1.99
CA LYS A 59 11.90 6.21 -2.55
C LYS A 59 10.94 7.34 -2.17
N HIS A 60 9.62 7.10 -2.23
CA HIS A 60 8.62 8.04 -1.76
C HIS A 60 8.85 8.42 -0.28
N HIS A 61 9.03 7.44 0.61
CA HIS A 61 9.34 7.70 2.03
C HIS A 61 10.67 8.45 2.26
N ALA A 62 11.65 8.28 1.36
CA ALA A 62 12.94 8.97 1.47
C ALA A 62 12.87 10.45 1.05
N PHE A 63 11.88 10.82 0.23
CA PHE A 63 11.72 12.15 -0.35
C PHE A 63 10.28 12.68 -0.22
N THR A 64 9.52 12.20 0.75
CA THR A 64 8.09 12.51 0.87
C THR A 64 7.80 13.99 0.67
N ASP A 65 7.08 14.30 -0.42
CA ASP A 65 6.66 15.64 -0.83
C ASP A 65 7.80 16.64 -1.10
N GLU A 66 9.01 16.13 -1.33
CA GLU A 66 10.20 16.91 -1.71
C GLU A 66 10.67 16.54 -3.13
N VAL A 67 11.62 17.31 -3.66
CA VAL A 67 12.24 17.02 -4.96
C VAL A 67 12.90 15.64 -4.92
N GLY A 68 12.46 14.75 -5.80
CA GLY A 68 12.89 13.35 -5.83
C GLY A 68 11.81 12.35 -5.44
N ASP A 69 10.68 12.81 -4.88
CA ASP A 69 9.50 11.96 -4.67
C ASP A 69 8.95 11.47 -6.01
N PRO A 70 8.67 10.16 -6.16
CA PRO A 70 8.10 9.60 -7.38
C PRO A 70 6.77 10.22 -7.82
N HIS A 71 5.92 10.64 -6.89
CA HIS A 71 4.52 10.97 -7.14
C HIS A 71 3.92 11.98 -6.15
N SER A 72 4.70 12.96 -5.71
CA SER A 72 4.18 13.99 -4.81
C SER A 72 3.18 14.92 -5.50
N PRO A 73 1.97 15.12 -4.93
CA PRO A 73 1.03 16.11 -5.44
C PRO A 73 1.51 17.55 -5.27
N TYR A 74 2.48 17.83 -4.40
CA TYR A 74 3.09 19.16 -4.24
C TYR A 74 4.11 19.48 -5.35
N ILE A 75 4.75 18.47 -5.92
CA ILE A 75 5.78 18.62 -6.97
C ILE A 75 5.16 18.46 -8.36
N GLU A 76 4.40 17.38 -8.57
CA GLU A 76 3.83 17.00 -9.87
C GLU A 76 2.42 17.60 -10.08
N GLY A 77 1.79 18.13 -9.02
CA GLY A 77 0.42 18.63 -9.02
C GLY A 77 -0.60 17.56 -8.59
N PHE A 78 -1.69 18.00 -7.95
CA PHE A 78 -2.71 17.11 -7.41
C PHE A 78 -3.39 16.24 -8.49
N TRP A 79 -3.93 16.85 -9.53
CA TRP A 79 -4.66 16.12 -10.57
C TRP A 79 -3.78 15.16 -11.38
N PRO A 80 -2.55 15.54 -11.79
CA PRO A 80 -1.64 14.60 -12.41
C PRO A 80 -1.36 13.37 -11.56
N VAL A 81 -1.15 13.51 -10.24
CA VAL A 81 -0.93 12.36 -9.35
C VAL A 81 -2.23 11.59 -9.14
N GLN A 82 -3.35 12.27 -8.85
CA GLN A 82 -4.62 11.60 -8.58
C GLN A 82 -5.13 10.75 -9.77
N LEU A 83 -4.91 11.20 -11.00
CA LEU A 83 -5.36 10.52 -12.21
C LEU A 83 -4.25 9.73 -12.92
N GLY A 84 -3.00 10.09 -12.70
CA GLY A 84 -1.85 9.56 -13.42
C GLY A 84 -0.83 8.81 -12.57
N ASN A 85 -1.12 8.49 -11.30
CA ASN A 85 -0.18 7.82 -10.39
C ASN A 85 0.51 6.58 -11.00
N ILE A 86 -0.21 5.81 -11.82
CA ILE A 86 0.32 4.63 -12.49
C ILE A 86 1.50 4.97 -13.42
N PHE A 87 1.47 6.11 -14.11
CA PHE A 87 2.55 6.52 -15.01
C PHE A 87 3.80 6.93 -14.23
N TYR A 88 3.62 7.63 -13.11
CA TYR A 88 4.71 7.96 -12.19
C TYR A 88 5.34 6.72 -11.58
N TYR A 89 4.51 5.77 -11.14
CA TYR A 89 4.97 4.48 -10.64
C TYR A 89 5.79 3.73 -11.69
N ILE A 90 5.26 3.55 -12.93
CA ILE A 90 5.95 2.83 -14.01
C ILE A 90 7.27 3.53 -14.37
N ARG A 91 7.28 4.86 -14.41
CA ARG A 91 8.49 5.65 -14.68
C ARG A 91 9.61 5.28 -13.72
N GLU A 92 9.31 5.22 -12.43
CA GLU A 92 10.32 4.93 -11.40
C GLU A 92 10.64 3.44 -11.29
N ALA A 93 9.65 2.56 -11.43
CA ALA A 93 9.82 1.11 -11.38
C ALA A 93 10.74 0.58 -12.50
N ARG A 94 10.77 1.26 -13.67
CA ARG A 94 11.65 0.91 -14.80
C ARG A 94 13.09 1.41 -14.64
N ARG A 95 13.39 2.22 -13.65
CA ARG A 95 14.73 2.75 -13.41
C ARG A 95 15.53 1.77 -12.57
N ALA A 96 16.48 1.08 -13.22
CA ALA A 96 17.30 0.06 -12.58
C ALA A 96 18.05 0.59 -11.34
N GLU A 97 18.54 1.84 -11.38
CA GLU A 97 19.22 2.49 -10.27
C GLU A 97 18.28 2.72 -9.05
N VAL A 98 17.00 2.98 -9.28
CA VAL A 98 16.00 3.12 -8.21
C VAL A 98 15.76 1.77 -7.54
N VAL A 99 15.54 0.73 -8.35
CA VAL A 99 15.30 -0.63 -7.85
C VAL A 99 16.53 -1.15 -7.09
N GLN A 100 17.73 -0.95 -7.63
CA GLN A 100 18.97 -1.36 -6.97
C GLN A 100 19.23 -0.62 -5.67
N LYS A 101 18.92 0.68 -5.61
CA LYS A 101 19.14 1.50 -4.40
C LYS A 101 18.15 1.18 -3.29
N TYR A 102 16.85 1.16 -3.60
CA TYR A 102 15.79 1.13 -2.58
C TYR A 102 15.25 -0.28 -2.27
N ALA A 103 15.49 -1.27 -3.13
CA ALA A 103 15.05 -2.66 -2.94
C ALA A 103 16.19 -3.68 -3.00
N ARG A 104 17.43 -3.28 -2.70
CA ARG A 104 18.62 -4.17 -2.74
C ARG A 104 18.53 -5.39 -1.82
N ASP A 105 17.75 -5.29 -0.75
CA ASP A 105 17.51 -6.33 0.23
C ASP A 105 16.39 -7.30 -0.16
N ILE A 106 15.58 -6.95 -1.15
CA ILE A 106 14.54 -7.80 -1.71
C ILE A 106 15.19 -8.71 -2.76
N LYS A 107 15.37 -9.98 -2.37
CA LYS A 107 15.97 -10.98 -3.24
C LYS A 107 14.88 -11.85 -3.84
N ASP A 108 15.01 -12.14 -5.14
CA ASP A 108 14.10 -13.01 -5.83
C ASP A 108 14.24 -14.45 -5.30
N ASP A 109 13.15 -15.02 -4.82
CA ASP A 109 13.05 -16.42 -4.46
C ASP A 109 12.67 -17.31 -5.68
N PHE A 110 12.37 -18.58 -5.44
CA PHE A 110 11.91 -19.49 -6.50
C PHE A 110 10.65 -18.98 -7.20
N TRP A 111 9.66 -18.49 -6.43
CA TRP A 111 8.39 -18.04 -6.96
C TRP A 111 8.50 -16.73 -7.75
N ASP A 112 9.40 -15.82 -7.33
CA ASP A 112 9.68 -14.60 -8.10
C ASP A 112 10.26 -14.95 -9.46
N ARG A 113 11.26 -15.82 -9.50
CA ARG A 113 11.97 -16.16 -10.74
C ARG A 113 11.12 -16.85 -11.78
N TRP A 114 10.16 -17.67 -11.34
CA TRP A 114 9.37 -18.50 -12.24
C TRP A 114 7.94 -17.99 -12.48
N PHE A 115 7.42 -17.14 -11.60
CA PHE A 115 6.02 -16.71 -11.65
C PHE A 115 5.87 -15.21 -11.39
N PHE A 116 6.16 -14.71 -10.20
CA PHE A 116 5.71 -13.41 -9.75
C PHE A 116 6.36 -12.22 -10.46
N ASN A 117 7.55 -12.39 -11.05
CA ASN A 117 8.18 -11.37 -11.90
C ASN A 117 7.53 -11.26 -13.30
N TYR A 118 6.64 -12.18 -13.65
CA TYR A 118 5.89 -12.16 -14.91
C TYR A 118 4.47 -11.59 -14.69
N GLY A 119 4.38 -10.32 -14.33
CA GLY A 119 3.12 -9.68 -13.90
C GLY A 119 1.99 -9.76 -14.94
N VAL A 120 2.31 -9.55 -16.23
CA VAL A 120 1.32 -9.66 -17.32
C VAL A 120 0.75 -11.07 -17.41
N ALA A 121 1.59 -12.10 -17.28
CA ALA A 121 1.13 -13.50 -17.29
C ALA A 121 0.21 -13.79 -16.10
N GLY A 122 0.54 -13.25 -14.90
CA GLY A 122 -0.30 -13.40 -13.72
C GLY A 122 -1.68 -12.78 -13.89
N PHE A 123 -1.72 -11.51 -14.31
CA PHE A 123 -2.98 -10.81 -14.53
C PHE A 123 -3.83 -11.49 -15.63
N ALA A 124 -3.20 -11.93 -16.72
CA ALA A 124 -3.89 -12.68 -17.77
C ALA A 124 -4.46 -14.01 -17.25
N LEU A 125 -3.68 -14.78 -16.48
CA LEU A 125 -4.14 -16.01 -15.86
C LEU A 125 -5.30 -15.77 -14.88
N GLY A 126 -5.18 -14.76 -14.00
CA GLY A 126 -6.24 -14.39 -13.06
C GLY A 126 -7.53 -13.99 -13.78
N THR A 127 -7.42 -13.20 -14.87
CA THR A 127 -8.56 -12.82 -15.70
C THR A 127 -9.18 -14.06 -16.38
N THR A 128 -8.35 -14.98 -16.90
CA THR A 128 -8.83 -16.23 -17.50
C THR A 128 -9.58 -17.10 -16.50
N ILE A 129 -9.02 -17.28 -15.28
CA ILE A 129 -9.69 -18.00 -14.18
C ILE A 129 -11.05 -17.36 -13.88
N LEU A 130 -11.09 -16.04 -13.76
CA LEU A 130 -12.33 -15.31 -13.49
C LEU A 130 -13.37 -15.52 -14.60
N CYS A 131 -12.96 -15.41 -15.87
CA CYS A 131 -13.84 -15.65 -17.03
C CYS A 131 -14.38 -17.08 -17.04
N THR A 132 -13.57 -18.06 -16.64
CA THR A 132 -14.00 -19.47 -16.55
C THR A 132 -15.04 -19.68 -15.44
N LEU A 133 -14.87 -18.99 -14.31
CA LEU A 133 -15.74 -19.14 -13.13
C LEU A 133 -17.09 -18.45 -13.28
N ILE A 134 -17.15 -17.27 -13.91
CA ILE A 134 -18.38 -16.45 -13.95
C ILE A 134 -18.85 -16.10 -15.36
N GLY A 135 -18.19 -16.66 -16.40
CA GLY A 135 -18.50 -16.37 -17.81
C GLY A 135 -17.59 -15.29 -18.41
N LEU A 136 -17.35 -15.38 -19.71
CA LEU A 136 -16.37 -14.54 -20.43
C LEU A 136 -16.61 -13.04 -20.23
N TRP A 137 -17.80 -12.55 -20.55
CA TRP A 137 -18.10 -11.13 -20.50
C TRP A 137 -18.16 -10.58 -19.09
N GLN A 138 -18.73 -11.33 -18.15
CA GLN A 138 -18.78 -10.99 -16.73
C GLN A 138 -17.38 -10.95 -16.12
N GLY A 139 -16.52 -11.91 -16.50
CA GLY A 139 -15.14 -11.97 -16.05
C GLY A 139 -14.29 -10.79 -16.57
N LEU A 140 -14.37 -10.49 -17.87
CA LEU A 140 -13.69 -9.35 -18.47
C LEU A 140 -14.16 -8.02 -17.85
N LEU A 141 -15.48 -7.85 -17.69
CA LEU A 141 -16.03 -6.65 -17.08
C LEU A 141 -15.58 -6.51 -15.62
N ALA A 142 -15.60 -7.59 -14.84
CA ALA A 142 -15.17 -7.55 -13.44
C ALA A 142 -13.67 -7.26 -13.32
N ALA A 143 -12.82 -7.84 -14.17
CA ALA A 143 -11.38 -7.55 -14.21
C ALA A 143 -11.11 -6.09 -14.61
N GLY A 144 -11.83 -5.56 -15.60
CA GLY A 144 -11.71 -4.17 -16.03
C GLY A 144 -12.13 -3.17 -14.93
N ILE A 145 -13.28 -3.40 -14.28
CA ILE A 145 -13.74 -2.57 -13.16
C ILE A 145 -12.74 -2.65 -12.00
N HIS A 146 -12.25 -3.86 -11.67
CA HIS A 146 -11.21 -4.02 -10.65
C HIS A 146 -9.96 -3.21 -10.98
N ALA A 147 -9.42 -3.34 -12.20
CA ALA A 147 -8.20 -2.65 -12.60
C ALA A 147 -8.36 -1.12 -12.50
N VAL A 148 -9.47 -0.58 -13.01
CA VAL A 148 -9.78 0.86 -12.91
C VAL A 148 -9.90 1.29 -11.44
N THR A 149 -10.67 0.54 -10.64
CA THR A 149 -10.90 0.88 -9.23
C THR A 149 -9.59 0.82 -8.43
N TYR A 150 -8.82 -0.25 -8.59
CA TYR A 150 -7.56 -0.43 -7.84
C TYR A 150 -6.53 0.64 -8.21
N VAL A 151 -6.31 0.88 -9.50
CA VAL A 151 -5.25 1.78 -9.99
C VAL A 151 -5.63 3.25 -9.80
N PHE A 152 -6.80 3.67 -10.30
CA PHE A 152 -7.16 5.09 -10.41
C PHE A 152 -7.94 5.62 -9.21
N VAL A 153 -8.59 4.74 -8.44
CA VAL A 153 -9.36 5.18 -7.26
C VAL A 153 -8.60 4.87 -5.99
N LEU A 154 -8.27 3.60 -5.71
CA LEU A 154 -7.71 3.21 -4.42
C LEU A 154 -6.23 3.61 -4.31
N SER A 155 -5.37 3.19 -5.24
CA SER A 155 -3.93 3.48 -5.20
C SER A 155 -3.63 4.96 -5.37
N SER A 156 -4.24 5.62 -6.36
CA SER A 156 -4.02 7.06 -6.59
C SER A 156 -4.50 7.93 -5.44
N SER A 157 -5.57 7.52 -4.73
CA SER A 157 -6.06 8.30 -3.58
C SER A 157 -5.11 8.26 -2.38
N ILE A 158 -4.34 7.19 -2.21
CA ILE A 158 -3.32 7.16 -1.16
C ILE A 158 -2.20 8.17 -1.47
N ASN A 159 -1.72 8.19 -2.71
CA ASN A 159 -0.60 9.05 -3.10
C ASN A 159 -1.03 10.50 -3.42
N GLY A 160 -2.28 10.71 -3.85
CA GLY A 160 -2.85 12.03 -4.15
C GLY A 160 -3.61 12.63 -2.96
N LEU A 161 -4.82 12.09 -2.69
CA LEU A 161 -5.70 12.66 -1.66
C LEU A 161 -5.07 12.65 -0.27
N CYS A 162 -4.41 11.55 0.15
CA CYS A 162 -3.81 11.46 1.48
C CYS A 162 -2.53 12.29 1.66
N HIS A 163 -2.07 12.99 0.64
CA HIS A 163 -1.05 14.04 0.74
C HIS A 163 -1.64 15.44 0.54
N HIS A 164 -2.95 15.59 0.34
CA HIS A 164 -3.55 16.88 0.03
C HIS A 164 -4.72 17.25 0.94
N VAL A 165 -5.60 16.30 1.26
CA VAL A 165 -6.84 16.52 2.02
C VAL A 165 -6.90 15.56 3.21
N GLY A 166 -7.30 16.07 4.39
CA GLY A 166 -7.53 15.24 5.56
C GLY A 166 -7.01 15.87 6.85
N TYR A 167 -7.14 15.14 7.94
CA TYR A 167 -6.60 15.58 9.23
C TYR A 167 -5.23 14.95 9.50
N LYS A 168 -4.49 15.55 10.44
CA LYS A 168 -3.16 15.11 10.85
C LYS A 168 -3.12 14.76 12.33
N ASN A 169 -2.35 13.74 12.66
CA ASN A 169 -1.96 13.38 14.03
C ASN A 169 -0.47 13.72 14.27
N PHE A 170 0.32 13.82 13.19
CA PHE A 170 1.76 14.07 13.22
C PHE A 170 2.11 15.21 12.27
N GLY A 171 3.25 15.88 12.51
CA GLY A 171 3.72 17.05 11.79
C GLY A 171 4.25 16.80 10.36
N ASN A 172 4.08 15.59 9.80
CA ASN A 172 4.46 15.29 8.41
C ASN A 172 3.45 15.85 7.39
N THR A 173 3.77 15.75 6.11
CA THR A 173 2.93 16.31 5.02
C THR A 173 1.72 15.47 4.70
N ALA A 174 1.76 14.15 4.92
CA ALA A 174 0.64 13.25 4.69
C ALA A 174 -0.57 13.54 5.59
N THR A 175 -1.74 13.07 5.23
CA THR A 175 -3.01 13.27 5.94
C THR A 175 -3.75 11.96 6.18
N ASN A 176 -4.75 11.97 7.06
CA ASN A 176 -5.62 10.85 7.34
C ASN A 176 -7.01 11.08 6.78
N LEU A 177 -7.56 10.08 6.10
CA LEU A 177 -8.93 10.03 5.57
C LEU A 177 -9.62 8.76 6.05
N ARG A 178 -10.51 8.87 7.07
CA ARG A 178 -11.15 7.71 7.72
C ARG A 178 -11.95 6.84 6.75
N LEU A 179 -12.75 7.44 5.87
CA LEU A 179 -13.56 6.70 4.90
C LEU A 179 -12.67 5.96 3.89
N LEU A 180 -11.59 6.60 3.43
CA LEU A 180 -10.64 5.95 2.55
C LEU A 180 -9.93 4.79 3.26
N ALA A 181 -9.58 4.94 4.53
CA ALA A 181 -8.97 3.88 5.33
C ALA A 181 -9.82 2.61 5.38
N LEU A 182 -11.15 2.74 5.47
CA LEU A 182 -12.06 1.59 5.51
C LEU A 182 -11.96 0.73 4.23
N ILE A 183 -11.86 1.34 3.07
CA ILE A 183 -11.84 0.64 1.78
C ILE A 183 -10.44 0.30 1.30
N THR A 184 -9.40 0.86 1.94
CA THR A 184 -7.98 0.65 1.57
C THR A 184 -7.20 -0.16 2.61
N GLY A 185 -7.88 -0.92 3.49
CA GLY A 185 -7.22 -1.76 4.48
C GLY A 185 -6.37 -0.98 5.49
N GLY A 186 -6.76 0.26 5.78
CA GLY A 186 -6.07 1.15 6.71
C GLY A 186 -5.12 2.16 6.06
N GLU A 187 -4.80 2.04 4.77
CA GLU A 187 -3.84 2.89 4.07
C GLU A 187 -4.23 4.38 4.07
N GLY A 188 -5.54 4.69 4.13
CA GLY A 188 -6.03 6.06 4.28
C GLY A 188 -5.69 6.71 5.62
N LEU A 189 -5.10 6.01 6.60
CA LEU A 189 -4.48 6.56 7.82
C LEU A 189 -3.01 6.92 7.54
N HIS A 190 -2.78 7.67 6.50
CA HIS A 190 -1.48 7.84 5.86
C HIS A 190 -0.54 8.75 6.64
N ASN A 191 -1.08 9.77 7.31
CA ASN A 191 -0.29 10.61 8.23
C ASN A 191 0.26 9.80 9.42
N ASN A 192 -0.57 8.88 9.95
CA ASN A 192 -0.13 7.99 11.02
C ASN A 192 0.97 7.05 10.52
N HIS A 193 0.79 6.50 9.31
CA HIS A 193 1.78 5.64 8.69
C HIS A 193 3.10 6.36 8.45
N HIS A 194 3.09 7.58 7.88
CA HIS A 194 4.31 8.38 7.69
C HIS A 194 4.96 8.80 9.00
N GLY A 195 4.19 8.96 10.09
CA GLY A 195 4.72 9.18 11.42
C GLY A 195 5.44 7.96 12.01
N PHE A 196 4.93 6.76 11.74
CA PHE A 196 5.46 5.49 12.26
C PHE A 196 5.44 4.37 11.21
N PRO A 197 6.28 4.42 10.17
CA PRO A 197 6.21 3.50 9.04
C PRO A 197 6.48 2.03 9.42
N ARG A 198 7.17 1.79 10.54
CA ARG A 198 7.42 0.44 11.06
C ARG A 198 6.35 -0.07 12.02
N SER A 199 5.25 0.63 12.19
CA SER A 199 4.09 0.11 12.91
C SER A 199 3.20 -0.74 11.99
N PRO A 200 2.87 -1.99 12.36
CA PRO A 200 1.93 -2.79 11.61
C PRO A 200 0.46 -2.41 11.86
N LYS A 201 0.20 -1.47 12.78
CA LYS A 201 -1.11 -0.90 13.09
C LYS A 201 -1.10 0.57 12.71
N PHE A 202 -2.03 1.00 11.86
CA PHE A 202 -2.09 2.40 11.41
C PHE A 202 -3.08 3.25 12.23
N SER A 203 -4.09 2.62 12.85
CA SER A 203 -5.02 3.36 13.70
C SER A 203 -4.40 3.72 15.05
N LEU A 204 -4.59 4.97 15.49
CA LEU A 204 -4.17 5.52 16.76
C LEU A 204 -5.36 5.89 17.64
N ARG A 205 -6.30 6.68 17.09
CA ARG A 205 -7.46 7.15 17.80
C ARG A 205 -8.58 6.08 17.80
N PRO A 206 -9.46 6.04 18.80
CA PRO A 206 -10.60 5.11 18.80
C PRO A 206 -11.52 5.25 17.59
N SER A 207 -11.58 6.44 16.99
CA SER A 207 -12.37 6.73 15.78
C SER A 207 -11.68 6.35 14.47
N GLU A 208 -10.48 5.83 14.51
CA GLU A 208 -9.72 5.37 13.35
C GLU A 208 -9.84 3.86 13.22
N ILE A 209 -10.24 3.40 12.04
CA ILE A 209 -10.40 1.98 11.75
C ILE A 209 -9.33 1.56 10.74
N ASP A 210 -8.55 0.55 11.12
CA ASP A 210 -7.57 -0.14 10.27
C ASP A 210 -8.09 -1.56 10.00
N PRO A 211 -8.75 -1.83 8.87
CA PRO A 211 -9.36 -3.14 8.59
C PRO A 211 -8.33 -4.28 8.44
N ALA A 212 -7.08 -4.00 8.10
CA ALA A 212 -6.05 -5.02 8.06
C ALA A 212 -5.53 -5.42 9.45
N TRP A 213 -5.66 -4.54 10.46
CA TRP A 213 -5.14 -4.82 11.79
C TRP A 213 -5.76 -6.06 12.48
N PRO A 214 -7.09 -6.31 12.45
CA PRO A 214 -7.66 -7.56 12.94
C PRO A 214 -7.07 -8.80 12.28
N ILE A 215 -6.80 -8.76 10.96
CA ILE A 215 -6.18 -9.87 10.23
C ILE A 215 -4.74 -10.07 10.73
N VAL A 216 -3.96 -9.01 10.87
CA VAL A 216 -2.59 -9.08 11.42
C VAL A 216 -2.60 -9.64 12.84
N LYS A 217 -3.55 -9.23 13.69
CA LYS A 217 -3.72 -9.79 15.03
C LYS A 217 -4.02 -11.28 14.99
N LEU A 218 -4.95 -11.70 14.14
CA LEU A 218 -5.29 -13.12 13.98
C LEU A 218 -4.08 -13.95 13.55
N LEU A 219 -3.35 -13.51 12.53
CA LEU A 219 -2.10 -14.13 12.11
C LEU A 219 -1.07 -14.22 13.25
N THR A 220 -1.00 -13.18 14.09
CA THR A 220 -0.08 -13.15 15.23
C THR A 220 -0.49 -14.16 16.31
N VAL A 221 -1.78 -14.26 16.62
CA VAL A 221 -2.33 -15.26 17.59
C VAL A 221 -1.99 -16.67 17.15
N PHE A 222 -2.12 -16.97 15.87
CA PHE A 222 -1.75 -18.28 15.30
C PHE A 222 -0.25 -18.44 15.02
N LYS A 223 0.61 -17.49 15.45
CA LYS A 223 2.06 -17.50 15.22
C LYS A 223 2.45 -17.51 13.72
N LEU A 224 1.54 -17.09 12.87
CA LEU A 224 1.73 -16.94 11.41
C LEU A 224 2.26 -15.56 11.00
N ALA A 225 2.40 -14.64 11.96
CA ALA A 225 3.01 -13.34 11.78
C ALA A 225 3.70 -12.89 13.07
N ARG A 226 4.73 -12.03 12.91
CA ARG A 226 5.41 -11.37 14.05
C ARG A 226 5.44 -9.86 13.79
N PRO A 227 4.63 -9.06 14.50
CA PRO A 227 4.67 -7.60 14.42
C PRO A 227 5.99 -7.09 15.01
N TYR A 228 6.56 -6.03 14.40
CA TYR A 228 7.79 -5.43 14.91
C TYR A 228 7.51 -4.57 16.15
N ARG A 229 6.72 -3.51 15.99
CA ARG A 229 6.37 -2.59 17.07
C ARG A 229 5.07 -1.87 16.72
N THR A 230 4.11 -1.86 17.61
CA THR A 230 2.87 -1.10 17.41
C THR A 230 3.05 0.33 17.93
N ILE A 231 2.34 1.27 17.32
CA ILE A 231 2.18 2.62 17.86
C ILE A 231 1.36 2.52 19.14
N GLU A 232 1.88 3.07 20.21
CA GLU A 232 1.19 3.14 21.48
C GLU A 232 0.55 4.53 21.67
N ARG A 233 -0.50 4.60 22.48
CA ARG A 233 -1.25 5.83 22.75
C ARG A 233 -0.36 6.96 23.31
N ALA A 234 0.69 6.62 24.08
CA ALA A 234 1.67 7.56 24.59
C ALA A 234 2.44 8.33 23.50
N SER A 235 2.58 7.75 22.29
CA SER A 235 3.20 8.43 21.15
C SER A 235 2.35 9.56 20.57
N LEU A 236 1.03 9.54 20.81
CA LEU A 236 0.11 10.61 20.40
C LEU A 236 0.24 11.86 21.27
N GLU A 237 0.39 11.68 22.57
CA GLU A 237 0.52 12.79 23.51
C GLU A 237 1.82 13.57 23.26
N PHE A 238 2.89 12.86 22.88
CA PHE A 238 4.17 13.49 22.54
C PHE A 238 4.07 14.30 21.23
N ALA A 239 3.42 13.78 20.21
CA ALA A 239 3.28 14.43 18.90
C ALA A 239 2.32 15.64 18.91
N THR A 240 1.29 15.62 19.78
CA THR A 240 0.37 16.77 19.95
C THR A 240 1.04 17.92 20.69
N HIS A 241 1.87 17.63 21.68
CA HIS A 241 2.63 18.67 22.40
C HIS A 241 3.70 19.35 21.55
N GLU A 242 4.40 18.61 20.67
CA GLU A 242 5.35 19.20 19.72
C GLU A 242 4.63 20.09 18.68
N SER A 243 3.44 19.69 18.20
CA SER A 243 2.66 20.47 17.24
C SER A 243 2.05 21.75 17.83
N GLU A 244 1.72 21.75 19.12
CA GLU A 244 1.22 22.92 19.85
C GLU A 244 2.37 23.86 20.29
N GLY A 245 3.51 23.32 20.70
CA GLY A 245 4.70 24.10 21.05
C GLY A 245 5.35 24.81 19.86
N GLY A 246 5.24 24.25 18.65
CA GLY A 246 5.69 24.86 17.40
C GLY A 246 4.84 26.05 16.94
N ARG A 247 3.56 26.11 17.29
CA ARG A 247 2.65 27.24 16.96
C ARG A 247 2.78 28.44 17.87
N GLN A 248 3.40 28.30 19.04
CA GLN A 248 3.64 29.40 19.96
C GLN A 248 4.97 30.13 19.73
N ARG A 249 5.78 29.66 18.78
CA ARG A 249 7.11 30.24 18.45
C ARG A 249 7.22 30.78 17.03
N ALA A 250 6.10 30.95 16.32
CA ALA A 250 6.04 31.50 14.96
C ALA A 250 5.35 32.87 14.96
#